data_4165e7d6558a9aba318984cd935c14eb
#
_entry.id   4165e7d6558a9aba318984cd935c14eb
#
_cell.length_a   1.000
_cell.length_b   1.000
_cell.length_c   1.000
_cell.angle_alpha   90.00
_cell.angle_beta   90.00
_cell.angle_gamma   90.00
#
_symmetry.space_group_name_H-M   'P 1'
#
loop_
_entity.id
_entity.type
_entity.pdbx_description
1 polymer ?
#
loop_
_entity_poly.entity_id
_entity_poly.type
_entity_poly.pdbx_seq_one_letter_code
_entity_poly.pdbx_strand_id
1 'polypeptide(L)'
;MFSGKIKFYSGPMFGGKSNLLMNDYIKCSLAKKKCLLIKYLEDNRYDNCITHDSNYSVSKDKVIYKNVIMNDFICKYLMEADDIINGYDIIFIDEIQFFKDNFIFCEKWANQGKDIILAGLISTFERKLFSGMDKLIPLVEYININSAVCIDNGNEAYFSMRTNNDKNETIIGDDDIYKAVDRKTYYQNDEVKIKNYLEMINEFNNIYNAKNNTSNKLNIDKVKEFIISNNFNFNFIDCILQCNN
;
A
#
# COMPACT_ATOMS: atom_id res chain seq x y z
N MET A 1 8.03 -14.63 -27.78
CA MET A 1 6.94 -14.74 -26.80
C MET A 1 6.66 -13.30 -26.38
N PHE A 2 5.46 -12.75 -26.61
CA PHE A 2 5.14 -11.40 -26.15
C PHE A 2 4.78 -11.50 -24.68
N SER A 3 5.56 -10.89 -23.79
CA SER A 3 5.21 -10.72 -22.39
C SER A 3 4.33 -9.49 -22.23
N GLY A 4 3.34 -9.55 -21.35
CA GLY A 4 2.62 -8.39 -20.87
C GLY A 4 3.49 -7.55 -19.92
N LYS A 5 2.90 -6.53 -19.30
CA LYS A 5 3.56 -5.64 -18.34
C LYS A 5 2.73 -5.52 -17.08
N ILE A 6 3.40 -5.31 -15.96
CA ILE A 6 2.76 -5.01 -14.69
C ILE A 6 2.99 -3.53 -14.38
N LYS A 7 1.89 -2.78 -14.20
CA LYS A 7 1.87 -1.37 -13.83
C LYS A 7 1.19 -1.23 -12.49
N PHE A 8 1.78 -0.48 -11.56
CA PHE A 8 1.26 -0.34 -10.20
C PHE A 8 1.06 1.12 -9.81
N TYR A 9 -0.17 1.48 -9.49
CA TYR A 9 -0.56 2.74 -8.86
C TYR A 9 -0.59 2.58 -7.35
N SER A 10 0.37 3.15 -6.65
CA SER A 10 0.47 3.11 -5.20
C SER A 10 0.43 4.52 -4.58
N GLY A 11 0.49 4.57 -3.27
CA GLY A 11 0.44 5.80 -2.47
C GLY A 11 -0.36 5.58 -1.18
N PRO A 12 -0.52 6.61 -0.34
CA PRO A 12 -1.26 6.50 0.92
C PRO A 12 -2.76 6.33 0.68
N MET A 13 -3.52 6.14 1.74
CA MET A 13 -4.97 6.33 1.70
C MET A 13 -5.29 7.70 1.10
N PHE A 14 -6.40 7.80 0.38
CA PHE A 14 -6.86 9.04 -0.32
C PHE A 14 -5.93 9.58 -1.43
N GLY A 15 -4.89 8.82 -1.84
CA GLY A 15 -3.97 9.21 -2.91
C GLY A 15 -4.52 9.03 -4.35
N GLY A 16 -5.81 8.78 -4.53
CA GLY A 16 -6.45 8.69 -5.85
C GLY A 16 -6.05 7.48 -6.70
N LYS A 17 -5.50 6.43 -6.11
CA LYS A 17 -5.01 5.21 -6.79
C LYS A 17 -6.08 4.54 -7.66
N SER A 18 -7.24 4.26 -7.06
CA SER A 18 -8.38 3.62 -7.76
C SER A 18 -8.91 4.51 -8.87
N ASN A 19 -8.88 5.85 -8.72
CA ASN A 19 -9.27 6.77 -9.80
C ASN A 19 -8.32 6.67 -11.01
N LEU A 20 -7.01 6.53 -10.78
CA LEU A 20 -6.04 6.31 -11.86
C LEU A 20 -6.26 4.96 -12.55
N LEU A 21 -6.47 3.90 -11.77
CA LEU A 21 -6.82 2.59 -12.28
C LEU A 21 -8.04 2.67 -13.21
N MET A 22 -9.09 3.33 -12.73
CA MET A 22 -10.35 3.47 -13.46
C MET A 22 -10.23 4.33 -14.72
N ASN A 23 -9.43 5.39 -14.67
CA ASN A 23 -9.17 6.20 -15.87
C ASN A 23 -8.42 5.40 -16.94
N ASP A 24 -7.47 4.54 -16.56
CA ASP A 24 -6.81 3.65 -17.51
C ASP A 24 -7.76 2.56 -18.03
N TYR A 25 -8.65 2.02 -17.19
CA TYR A 25 -9.68 1.08 -17.63
C TYR A 25 -10.54 1.69 -18.75
N ILE A 26 -11.02 2.92 -18.55
CA ILE A 26 -11.84 3.62 -19.56
C ILE A 26 -11.06 3.80 -20.87
N LYS A 27 -9.82 4.30 -20.79
CA LYS A 27 -8.97 4.52 -21.96
C LYS A 27 -8.78 3.23 -22.76
N CYS A 28 -8.50 2.12 -22.06
CA CYS A 28 -8.31 0.82 -22.70
C CYS A 28 -9.62 0.29 -23.31
N SER A 29 -10.74 0.45 -22.62
CA SER A 29 -12.06 0.05 -23.12
C SER A 29 -12.46 0.85 -24.36
N LEU A 30 -12.22 2.17 -24.39
CA LEU A 30 -12.44 3.02 -25.57
C LEU A 30 -11.54 2.62 -26.74
N ALA A 31 -10.33 2.13 -26.44
CA ALA A 31 -9.41 1.54 -27.43
C ALA A 31 -9.84 0.12 -27.87
N LYS A 32 -11.04 -0.34 -27.48
CA LYS A 32 -11.61 -1.66 -27.80
C LYS A 32 -10.79 -2.84 -27.29
N LYS A 33 -10.00 -2.65 -26.25
CA LYS A 33 -9.35 -3.74 -25.52
C LYS A 33 -10.36 -4.46 -24.63
N LYS A 34 -10.21 -5.76 -24.50
CA LYS A 34 -11.01 -6.56 -23.57
C LYS A 34 -10.43 -6.40 -22.17
N CYS A 35 -11.11 -5.67 -21.32
CA CYS A 35 -10.69 -5.34 -19.96
C CYS A 35 -11.50 -6.12 -18.93
N LEU A 36 -10.84 -6.67 -17.90
CA LEU A 36 -11.43 -7.25 -16.70
C LEU A 36 -11.00 -6.43 -15.50
N LEU A 37 -11.93 -6.14 -14.60
CA LEU A 37 -11.66 -5.51 -13.32
C LEU A 37 -11.87 -6.52 -12.20
N ILE A 38 -10.84 -6.78 -11.41
CA ILE A 38 -10.92 -7.67 -10.24
C ILE A 38 -10.98 -6.81 -8.97
N LYS A 39 -11.97 -7.13 -8.11
CA LYS A 39 -12.21 -6.47 -6.83
C LYS A 39 -12.10 -7.48 -5.69
N TYR A 40 -11.61 -7.02 -4.54
CA TYR A 40 -11.48 -7.87 -3.35
C TYR A 40 -12.84 -8.09 -2.68
N LEU A 41 -13.19 -9.34 -2.40
CA LEU A 41 -14.52 -9.76 -1.91
C LEU A 41 -14.91 -9.10 -0.57
N GLU A 42 -13.95 -8.91 0.34
CA GLU A 42 -14.24 -8.39 1.68
C GLU A 42 -14.19 -6.85 1.74
N ASP A 43 -13.95 -6.17 0.61
CA ASP A 43 -14.00 -4.70 0.55
C ASP A 43 -15.43 -4.21 0.32
N ASN A 44 -16.13 -3.95 1.39
CA ASN A 44 -17.53 -3.52 1.40
C ASN A 44 -17.71 -2.00 1.53
N ARG A 45 -16.63 -1.22 1.43
CA ARG A 45 -16.66 0.24 1.68
C ARG A 45 -17.59 1.01 0.75
N TYR A 46 -17.89 0.49 -0.42
CA TYR A 46 -18.53 1.26 -1.49
C TYR A 46 -19.67 0.51 -2.24
N ASP A 47 -20.50 -0.27 -1.58
CA ASP A 47 -21.73 -0.89 -2.16
C ASP A 47 -21.62 -1.21 -3.67
N ASN A 48 -20.62 -2.01 -4.08
CA ASN A 48 -20.30 -2.34 -5.48
C ASN A 48 -19.58 -1.23 -6.32
N CYS A 49 -19.28 -0.06 -5.75
CA CYS A 49 -18.41 0.95 -6.37
C CYS A 49 -16.93 0.70 -6.01
N ILE A 50 -16.01 1.36 -6.71
CA ILE A 50 -14.56 1.28 -6.42
C ILE A 50 -14.05 2.55 -5.74
N THR A 51 -14.76 3.65 -5.86
CA THR A 51 -14.38 4.95 -5.29
C THR A 51 -15.62 5.75 -4.89
N HIS A 52 -15.43 6.80 -4.10
CA HIS A 52 -16.45 7.83 -3.81
C HIS A 52 -16.82 8.72 -5.03
N ASP A 53 -16.34 8.40 -6.24
CA ASP A 53 -16.60 9.22 -7.43
C ASP A 53 -18.09 9.13 -7.81
N SER A 54 -18.77 10.27 -7.86
CA SER A 54 -20.18 10.40 -8.27
C SER A 54 -20.48 9.91 -9.71
N ASN A 55 -19.46 9.59 -10.49
CA ASN A 55 -19.60 9.05 -11.85
C ASN A 55 -19.88 7.54 -11.88
N TYR A 56 -19.95 6.89 -10.71
CA TYR A 56 -20.36 5.50 -10.60
C TYR A 56 -21.86 5.37 -10.57
N SER A 57 -22.37 4.37 -11.27
CA SER A 57 -23.73 3.89 -11.12
C SER A 57 -23.78 2.38 -11.29
N VAL A 58 -24.69 1.73 -10.60
CA VAL A 58 -24.98 0.30 -10.77
C VAL A 58 -26.35 0.18 -11.43
N SER A 59 -26.41 -0.47 -12.59
CA SER A 59 -27.65 -0.72 -13.30
C SER A 59 -27.73 -2.18 -13.75
N LYS A 60 -28.78 -2.89 -13.33
CA LYS A 60 -29.03 -4.31 -13.69
C LYS A 60 -27.78 -5.18 -13.48
N ASP A 61 -27.21 -5.14 -12.29
CA ASP A 61 -26.01 -5.89 -11.89
C ASP A 61 -24.74 -5.57 -12.69
N LYS A 62 -24.70 -4.46 -13.38
CA LYS A 62 -23.53 -3.98 -14.10
C LYS A 62 -23.02 -2.69 -13.50
N VAL A 63 -21.72 -2.65 -13.23
CA VAL A 63 -21.03 -1.43 -12.83
C VAL A 63 -20.81 -0.55 -14.05
N ILE A 64 -21.25 0.70 -13.98
CA ILE A 64 -21.06 1.70 -15.02
C ILE A 64 -20.23 2.84 -14.44
N TYR A 65 -19.14 3.17 -15.09
CA TYR A 65 -18.32 4.32 -14.74
C TYR A 65 -18.12 5.23 -15.95
N LYS A 66 -18.49 6.51 -15.83
CA LYS A 66 -18.43 7.48 -16.95
C LYS A 66 -19.05 6.92 -18.25
N ASN A 67 -20.21 6.31 -18.16
CA ASN A 67 -20.94 5.67 -19.26
C ASN A 67 -20.26 4.44 -19.91
N VAL A 68 -19.21 3.91 -19.32
CA VAL A 68 -18.58 2.65 -19.75
C VAL A 68 -19.09 1.51 -18.87
N ILE A 69 -19.65 0.48 -19.50
CA ILE A 69 -20.01 -0.77 -18.81
C ILE A 69 -18.73 -1.52 -18.49
N MET A 70 -18.57 -1.89 -17.24
CA MET A 70 -17.39 -2.60 -16.76
C MET A 70 -17.64 -4.10 -16.72
N ASN A 71 -16.64 -4.87 -17.11
CA ASN A 71 -16.59 -6.30 -16.81
C ASN A 71 -15.85 -6.43 -15.48
N ASP A 72 -16.54 -6.78 -14.42
CA ASP A 72 -15.96 -6.94 -13.11
C ASP A 72 -16.11 -8.37 -12.59
N PHE A 73 -15.16 -8.75 -11.74
CA PHE A 73 -15.11 -10.03 -11.05
C PHE A 73 -14.70 -9.82 -9.60
N ILE A 74 -15.49 -10.35 -8.68
CA ILE A 74 -15.26 -10.19 -7.24
C ILE A 74 -14.77 -11.52 -6.71
N CYS A 75 -13.60 -11.54 -6.06
CA CYS A 75 -13.01 -12.76 -5.51
C CYS A 75 -12.15 -12.47 -4.27
N LYS A 76 -11.86 -13.53 -3.53
CA LYS A 76 -10.96 -13.47 -2.36
C LYS A 76 -9.50 -13.78 -2.73
N TYR A 77 -9.31 -14.62 -3.73
CA TYR A 77 -8.00 -15.01 -4.25
C TYR A 77 -7.97 -14.81 -5.77
N LEU A 78 -6.84 -14.34 -6.30
CA LEU A 78 -6.69 -14.15 -7.75
C LEU A 78 -6.79 -15.47 -8.52
N MET A 79 -6.43 -16.60 -7.90
CA MET A 79 -6.59 -17.93 -8.48
C MET A 79 -8.01 -18.22 -8.98
N GLU A 80 -9.03 -17.60 -8.36
CA GLU A 80 -10.43 -17.79 -8.75
C GLU A 80 -10.75 -17.17 -10.12
N ALA A 81 -9.94 -16.21 -10.56
CA ALA A 81 -10.06 -15.58 -11.89
C ALA A 81 -9.25 -16.28 -12.99
N ASP A 82 -8.41 -17.25 -12.65
CA ASP A 82 -7.40 -17.82 -13.57
C ASP A 82 -8.01 -18.41 -14.86
N ASP A 83 -9.17 -19.04 -14.77
CA ASP A 83 -9.85 -19.63 -15.93
C ASP A 83 -10.47 -18.59 -16.85
N ILE A 84 -10.89 -17.45 -16.32
CA ILE A 84 -11.61 -16.42 -17.09
C ILE A 84 -10.69 -15.41 -17.77
N ILE A 85 -9.46 -15.20 -17.27
CA ILE A 85 -8.55 -14.17 -17.78
C ILE A 85 -8.17 -14.35 -19.25
N ASN A 86 -8.29 -15.58 -19.78
CA ASN A 86 -7.97 -15.86 -21.18
C ASN A 86 -8.82 -15.06 -22.17
N GLY A 87 -10.04 -14.67 -21.76
CA GLY A 87 -10.95 -13.84 -22.56
C GLY A 87 -10.59 -12.36 -22.64
N TYR A 88 -9.55 -11.91 -21.91
CA TYR A 88 -9.21 -10.49 -21.72
C TYR A 88 -7.78 -10.18 -22.15
N ASP A 89 -7.56 -8.93 -22.59
CA ASP A 89 -6.24 -8.41 -22.97
C ASP A 89 -5.55 -7.76 -21.77
N ILE A 90 -6.32 -7.08 -20.92
CA ILE A 90 -5.83 -6.28 -19.79
C ILE A 90 -6.61 -6.63 -18.53
N ILE A 91 -5.89 -6.88 -17.45
CA ILE A 91 -6.47 -7.19 -16.14
C ILE A 91 -6.17 -6.02 -15.20
N PHE A 92 -7.22 -5.42 -14.66
CA PHE A 92 -7.17 -4.38 -13.66
C PHE A 92 -7.48 -4.99 -12.30
N ILE A 93 -6.69 -4.67 -11.28
CA ILE A 93 -6.88 -5.21 -9.93
C ILE A 93 -6.86 -4.06 -8.94
N ASP A 94 -7.96 -3.85 -8.23
CA ASP A 94 -8.01 -2.88 -7.15
C ASP A 94 -7.72 -3.55 -5.79
N GLU A 95 -7.17 -2.78 -4.85
CA GLU A 95 -6.80 -3.22 -3.51
C GLU A 95 -5.89 -4.47 -3.50
N ILE A 96 -4.90 -4.49 -4.40
CA ILE A 96 -4.00 -5.64 -4.64
C ILE A 96 -3.33 -6.18 -3.37
N GLN A 97 -3.13 -5.35 -2.33
CA GLN A 97 -2.49 -5.74 -1.07
C GLN A 97 -3.29 -6.76 -0.26
N PHE A 98 -4.59 -6.92 -0.53
CA PHE A 98 -5.41 -7.89 0.19
C PHE A 98 -5.34 -9.30 -0.42
N PHE A 99 -4.91 -9.43 -1.66
CA PHE A 99 -4.75 -10.72 -2.31
C PHE A 99 -3.44 -11.39 -1.90
N LYS A 100 -3.53 -12.51 -1.17
CA LYS A 100 -2.35 -13.23 -0.64
C LYS A 100 -1.52 -13.92 -1.74
N ASP A 101 -2.13 -14.17 -2.88
CA ASP A 101 -1.55 -14.80 -4.07
C ASP A 101 -1.16 -13.77 -5.15
N ASN A 102 -1.06 -12.49 -4.79
CA ASN A 102 -0.86 -11.36 -5.70
C ASN A 102 0.31 -11.53 -6.65
N PHE A 103 1.53 -11.80 -6.15
CA PHE A 103 2.75 -11.90 -6.98
C PHE A 103 2.70 -13.12 -7.90
N ILE A 104 2.09 -14.24 -7.47
CA ILE A 104 2.03 -15.49 -8.23
C ILE A 104 1.21 -15.27 -9.51
N PHE A 105 0.00 -14.74 -9.37
CA PHE A 105 -0.92 -14.62 -10.50
C PHE A 105 -0.63 -13.39 -11.36
N CYS A 106 -0.16 -12.28 -10.79
CA CYS A 106 0.29 -11.14 -11.59
C CYS A 106 1.44 -11.53 -12.53
N GLU A 107 2.47 -12.22 -12.02
CA GLU A 107 3.58 -12.70 -12.85
C GLU A 107 3.12 -13.74 -13.88
N LYS A 108 2.33 -14.73 -13.45
CA LYS A 108 1.78 -15.77 -14.33
C LYS A 108 1.06 -15.14 -15.53
N TRP A 109 0.13 -14.23 -15.27
CA TRP A 109 -0.69 -13.63 -16.31
C TRP A 109 0.11 -12.67 -17.20
N ALA A 110 1.05 -11.91 -16.65
CA ALA A 110 1.97 -11.07 -17.44
C ALA A 110 2.81 -11.92 -18.38
N ASN A 111 3.34 -13.06 -17.90
CA ASN A 111 4.09 -14.02 -18.75
C ASN A 111 3.22 -14.69 -19.81
N GLN A 112 1.91 -14.71 -19.65
CA GLN A 112 0.94 -15.14 -20.67
C GLN A 112 0.58 -14.03 -21.67
N GLY A 113 1.21 -12.85 -21.56
CA GLY A 113 1.01 -11.72 -22.48
C GLY A 113 -0.12 -10.78 -22.08
N LYS A 114 -0.65 -10.86 -20.84
CA LYS A 114 -1.65 -9.92 -20.33
C LYS A 114 -0.99 -8.68 -19.76
N ASP A 115 -1.51 -7.49 -20.07
CA ASP A 115 -1.15 -6.30 -19.32
C ASP A 115 -1.91 -6.29 -17.98
N ILE A 116 -1.17 -6.11 -16.89
CA ILE A 116 -1.70 -6.10 -15.53
C ILE A 116 -1.57 -4.70 -14.96
N ILE A 117 -2.68 -4.10 -14.56
CA ILE A 117 -2.70 -2.75 -13.97
C ILE A 117 -3.27 -2.86 -12.57
N LEU A 118 -2.46 -2.45 -11.59
CA LEU A 118 -2.72 -2.62 -10.17
C LEU A 118 -2.99 -1.27 -9.51
N ALA A 119 -3.87 -1.26 -8.51
CA ALA A 119 -3.98 -0.18 -7.54
C ALA A 119 -3.96 -0.75 -6.12
N GLY A 120 -3.30 -0.06 -5.19
CA GLY A 120 -3.26 -0.50 -3.81
C GLY A 120 -2.17 0.15 -2.96
N LEU A 121 -2.07 -0.33 -1.72
CA LEU A 121 -1.10 0.10 -0.73
C LEU A 121 0.13 -0.82 -0.78
N ILE A 122 1.33 -0.23 -0.72
CA ILE A 122 2.57 -1.00 -0.55
C ILE A 122 2.75 -1.37 0.92
N SER A 123 2.45 -0.46 1.82
CA SER A 123 2.72 -0.60 3.25
C SER A 123 1.52 -0.26 4.13
N THR A 124 1.50 -0.87 5.31
CA THR A 124 0.56 -0.57 6.39
C THR A 124 0.81 0.83 6.96
N PHE A 125 -0.06 1.27 7.87
CA PHE A 125 0.14 2.51 8.63
C PHE A 125 1.40 2.49 9.51
N GLU A 126 1.93 1.31 9.84
CA GLU A 126 3.23 1.14 10.53
C GLU A 126 4.44 1.16 9.57
N ARG A 127 4.23 1.39 8.27
CA ARG A 127 5.24 1.35 7.21
C ARG A 127 5.89 -0.03 7.01
N LYS A 128 5.21 -1.09 7.44
CA LYS A 128 5.56 -2.46 7.12
C LYS A 128 4.93 -2.84 5.77
N LEU A 129 5.63 -3.61 4.98
CA LEU A 129 5.07 -4.11 3.72
C LEU A 129 3.84 -5.00 3.99
N PHE A 130 2.80 -4.86 3.17
CA PHE A 130 1.74 -5.84 3.13
C PHE A 130 2.25 -7.18 2.62
N SER A 131 1.58 -8.27 3.00
CA SER A 131 1.97 -9.64 2.61
C SER A 131 2.09 -9.77 1.09
N GLY A 132 3.21 -10.30 0.63
CA GLY A 132 3.51 -10.53 -0.79
C GLY A 132 4.00 -9.30 -1.56
N MET A 133 3.99 -8.10 -0.98
CA MET A 133 4.48 -6.89 -1.65
C MET A 133 6.01 -6.92 -1.88
N ASP A 134 6.76 -7.55 -0.98
CA ASP A 134 8.19 -7.81 -1.13
C ASP A 134 8.52 -8.62 -2.39
N LYS A 135 7.61 -9.50 -2.81
CA LYS A 135 7.74 -10.34 -3.99
C LYS A 135 7.12 -9.70 -5.23
N LEU A 136 6.03 -8.95 -5.07
CA LEU A 136 5.33 -8.31 -6.19
C LEU A 136 6.10 -7.11 -6.75
N ILE A 137 6.63 -6.23 -5.89
CA ILE A 137 7.31 -5.00 -6.32
C ILE A 137 8.47 -5.27 -7.31
N PRO A 138 9.34 -6.27 -7.10
CA PRO A 138 10.41 -6.57 -8.06
C PRO A 138 9.94 -7.03 -9.44
N LEU A 139 8.68 -7.43 -9.60
CA LEU A 139 8.10 -7.91 -10.87
C LEU A 139 7.45 -6.79 -11.68
N VAL A 140 7.34 -5.58 -11.12
CA VAL A 140 6.58 -4.47 -11.71
C VAL A 140 7.51 -3.62 -12.60
N GLU A 141 7.13 -3.40 -13.87
CA GLU A 141 7.88 -2.54 -14.79
C GLU A 141 7.64 -1.05 -14.54
N TYR A 142 6.49 -0.68 -13.97
CA TYR A 142 6.17 0.73 -13.73
C TYR A 142 5.41 0.91 -12.40
N ILE A 143 5.99 1.69 -11.50
CA ILE A 143 5.35 2.09 -10.24
C ILE A 143 5.14 3.59 -10.25
N ASN A 144 3.90 4.03 -9.98
CA ASN A 144 3.57 5.42 -9.68
C ASN A 144 3.13 5.54 -8.21
N ILE A 145 3.85 6.34 -7.44
CA ILE A 145 3.52 6.62 -6.04
C ILE A 145 2.84 7.98 -5.99
N ASN A 146 1.53 7.96 -5.81
CA ASN A 146 0.72 9.17 -5.69
C ASN A 146 0.84 9.77 -4.29
N SER A 147 0.76 11.07 -4.19
CA SER A 147 0.50 11.76 -2.94
C SER A 147 -1.00 11.97 -2.70
N ALA A 148 -1.36 12.12 -1.44
CA ALA A 148 -2.61 12.73 -1.01
C ALA A 148 -2.32 14.12 -0.43
N VAL A 149 -3.32 14.74 0.18
CA VAL A 149 -3.15 16.01 0.91
C VAL A 149 -3.17 15.73 2.41
N CYS A 150 -2.17 16.21 3.12
CA CYS A 150 -2.16 16.21 4.58
C CYS A 150 -3.18 17.25 5.08
N ILE A 151 -4.26 16.77 5.69
CA ILE A 151 -5.35 17.64 6.17
C ILE A 151 -4.85 18.62 7.24
N ASP A 152 -3.87 18.21 8.06
CA ASP A 152 -3.37 19.00 9.18
C ASP A 152 -2.60 20.26 8.73
N ASN A 153 -1.99 20.26 7.52
CA ASN A 153 -1.11 21.37 7.09
C ASN A 153 -1.11 21.68 5.59
N GLY A 154 -1.90 20.95 4.78
CA GLY A 154 -2.00 21.15 3.34
C GLY A 154 -0.83 20.65 2.49
N ASN A 155 0.19 20.03 3.10
CA ASN A 155 1.34 19.48 2.38
C ASN A 155 0.99 18.18 1.63
N GLU A 156 1.86 17.79 0.70
CA GLU A 156 1.79 16.45 0.11
C GLU A 156 2.00 15.37 1.16
N ALA A 157 1.07 14.41 1.20
CA ALA A 157 1.04 13.31 2.13
C ALA A 157 1.40 11.99 1.41
N TYR A 158 2.37 11.27 1.95
CA TYR A 158 2.82 9.98 1.41
C TYR A 158 2.64 8.82 2.39
N PHE A 159 2.16 9.10 3.62
CA PHE A 159 1.99 8.09 4.66
C PHE A 159 0.53 7.99 5.07
N SER A 160 0.06 6.77 5.30
CA SER A 160 -1.22 6.53 5.97
C SER A 160 -0.98 6.48 7.48
N MET A 161 -1.75 7.21 8.24
CA MET A 161 -1.72 7.18 9.70
C MET A 161 -3.09 6.74 10.22
N ARG A 162 -3.10 5.86 11.22
CA ARG A 162 -4.34 5.44 11.88
C ARG A 162 -4.76 6.47 12.91
N THR A 163 -6.06 6.71 13.01
CA THR A 163 -6.65 7.71 13.93
C THR A 163 -7.19 7.10 15.23
N ASN A 164 -7.36 5.78 15.28
CA ASN A 164 -7.84 5.04 16.45
C ASN A 164 -6.76 4.14 17.07
N ASN A 165 -7.02 3.66 18.30
CA ASN A 165 -6.10 2.81 19.09
C ASN A 165 -6.29 1.32 18.82
N ASP A 166 -6.95 0.92 17.73
CA ASP A 166 -7.11 -0.49 17.40
C ASP A 166 -5.74 -1.11 17.02
N LYS A 167 -5.45 -2.29 17.59
CA LYS A 167 -4.15 -2.97 17.41
C LYS A 167 -4.11 -3.92 16.21
N ASN A 168 -5.24 -4.11 15.51
CA ASN A 168 -5.25 -4.97 14.34
C ASN A 168 -4.38 -4.36 13.23
N GLU A 169 -3.50 -5.14 12.65
CA GLU A 169 -2.56 -4.69 11.62
C GLU A 169 -3.27 -4.16 10.37
N THR A 170 -4.39 -4.77 10.03
CA THR A 170 -5.20 -4.41 8.85
C THR A 170 -6.64 -4.26 9.26
N ILE A 171 -7.20 -3.07 9.09
CA ILE A 171 -8.63 -2.80 9.17
C ILE A 171 -9.03 -2.23 7.82
N ILE A 172 -10.05 -2.83 7.20
CA ILE A 172 -10.71 -2.23 6.04
C ILE A 172 -11.54 -1.07 6.57
N GLY A 173 -11.13 0.16 6.28
CA GLY A 173 -11.77 1.37 6.79
C GLY A 173 -11.44 2.57 5.93
N ASP A 174 -12.12 3.66 6.19
CA ASP A 174 -12.06 4.90 5.44
C ASP A 174 -11.53 6.07 6.30
N ASP A 175 -11.97 7.30 6.03
CA ASP A 175 -11.56 8.55 6.69
C ASP A 175 -11.82 8.60 8.20
N ASP A 176 -12.72 7.78 8.73
CA ASP A 176 -12.94 7.59 10.15
C ASP A 176 -11.78 6.85 10.86
N ILE A 177 -11.04 6.00 10.13
CA ILE A 177 -9.97 5.14 10.69
C ILE A 177 -8.59 5.59 10.26
N TYR A 178 -8.45 6.17 9.06
CA TYR A 178 -7.16 6.55 8.48
C TYR A 178 -7.14 8.00 8.01
N LYS A 179 -5.98 8.63 8.12
CA LYS A 179 -5.68 9.90 7.45
C LYS A 179 -4.37 9.83 6.68
N ALA A 180 -4.29 10.57 5.58
CA ALA A 180 -3.04 10.77 4.88
C ALA A 180 -2.23 11.89 5.54
N VAL A 181 -0.96 11.66 5.77
CA VAL A 181 -0.08 12.62 6.46
C VAL A 181 1.26 12.76 5.75
N ASP A 182 1.87 13.94 5.88
CA ASP A 182 3.24 14.17 5.49
C ASP A 182 4.23 13.53 6.51
N ARG A 183 5.50 13.50 6.17
CA ARG A 183 6.53 12.93 7.03
C ARG A 183 6.61 13.60 8.40
N LYS A 184 6.49 14.93 8.45
CA LYS A 184 6.55 15.70 9.70
C LYS A 184 5.40 15.32 10.62
N THR A 185 4.18 15.33 10.12
CA THR A 185 2.97 14.97 10.88
C THR A 185 3.00 13.52 11.34
N TYR A 186 3.46 12.60 10.47
CA TYR A 186 3.60 11.18 10.82
C TYR A 186 4.51 10.98 12.04
N TYR A 187 5.65 11.70 12.09
CA TYR A 187 6.62 11.61 13.20
C TYR A 187 6.31 12.51 14.40
N GLN A 188 5.29 13.37 14.33
CA GLN A 188 4.80 14.10 15.50
C GLN A 188 3.95 13.23 16.43
N ASN A 189 3.48 12.07 15.99
CA ASN A 189 2.88 11.08 16.87
C ASN A 189 3.98 10.41 17.70
N ASP A 190 4.03 10.73 19.00
CA ASP A 190 5.12 10.33 19.89
C ASP A 190 5.27 8.80 20.02
N GLU A 191 4.18 8.04 20.01
CA GLU A 191 4.26 6.56 20.08
C GLU A 191 4.90 5.96 18.83
N VAL A 192 4.49 6.42 17.64
CA VAL A 192 5.06 5.98 16.36
C VAL A 192 6.52 6.36 16.26
N LYS A 193 6.89 7.53 16.75
CA LYS A 193 8.24 8.06 16.76
C LYS A 193 9.16 7.22 17.65
N ILE A 194 8.75 6.99 18.90
CA ILE A 194 9.51 6.15 19.85
C ILE A 194 9.70 4.74 19.28
N LYS A 195 8.63 4.11 18.77
CA LYS A 195 8.71 2.76 18.21
C LYS A 195 9.70 2.68 17.05
N ASN A 196 9.64 3.61 16.09
CA ASN A 196 10.55 3.62 14.95
C ASN A 196 12.01 3.84 15.34
N TYR A 197 12.27 4.74 16.31
CA TYR A 197 13.63 4.94 16.80
C TYR A 197 14.19 3.71 17.52
N LEU A 198 13.37 3.03 18.32
CA LEU A 198 13.79 1.79 18.98
C LEU A 198 14.10 0.67 17.98
N GLU A 199 13.28 0.52 16.93
CA GLU A 199 13.53 -0.45 15.87
C GLU A 199 14.86 -0.15 15.13
N MET A 200 15.10 1.11 14.75
CA MET A 200 16.37 1.53 14.12
C MET A 200 17.59 1.29 15.01
N ILE A 201 17.48 1.60 16.30
CA ILE A 201 18.57 1.39 17.27
C ILE A 201 18.86 -0.10 17.45
N ASN A 202 17.83 -0.94 17.55
CA ASN A 202 18.01 -2.38 17.66
C ASN A 202 18.69 -2.96 16.40
N GLU A 203 18.27 -2.53 15.22
CA GLU A 203 18.86 -2.97 13.95
C GLU A 203 20.33 -2.54 13.86
N PHE A 204 20.64 -1.28 14.19
CA PHE A 204 22.02 -0.81 14.24
C PHE A 204 22.87 -1.61 15.23
N ASN A 205 22.36 -1.87 16.44
CA ASN A 205 23.07 -2.66 17.45
C ASN A 205 23.35 -4.08 16.94
N ASN A 206 22.43 -4.71 16.25
CA ASN A 206 22.64 -6.03 15.64
C ASN A 206 23.76 -5.99 14.59
N ILE A 207 23.77 -4.98 13.72
CA ILE A 207 24.80 -4.79 12.69
C ILE A 207 26.16 -4.51 13.34
N TYR A 208 26.20 -3.63 14.36
CA TYR A 208 27.42 -3.28 15.08
C TYR A 208 28.02 -4.49 15.81
N ASN A 209 27.20 -5.26 16.52
CA ASN A 209 27.63 -6.46 17.23
C ASN A 209 28.13 -7.55 16.27
N ALA A 210 27.45 -7.76 15.15
CA ALA A 210 27.87 -8.70 14.12
C ALA A 210 29.23 -8.32 13.52
N LYS A 211 29.46 -7.01 13.27
CA LYS A 211 30.72 -6.51 12.72
C LYS A 211 31.90 -6.61 13.70
N ASN A 212 31.65 -6.42 15.00
CA ASN A 212 32.69 -6.34 16.00
C ASN A 212 32.83 -7.62 16.86
N ASN A 213 32.09 -8.68 16.56
CA ASN A 213 32.02 -9.92 17.34
C ASN A 213 31.75 -9.67 18.85
N THR A 214 30.88 -8.72 19.12
CA THR A 214 30.48 -8.36 20.49
C THR A 214 29.06 -8.78 20.78
N SER A 215 28.69 -8.95 22.05
CA SER A 215 27.32 -9.31 22.45
C SER A 215 26.71 -8.23 23.39
N ASN A 216 27.16 -6.98 23.27
CA ASN A 216 26.68 -5.90 24.12
C ASN A 216 25.21 -5.61 23.80
N LYS A 217 24.34 -5.77 24.79
CA LYS A 217 22.94 -5.35 24.71
C LYS A 217 22.82 -3.87 25.00
N LEU A 218 22.27 -3.11 24.09
CA LEU A 218 21.81 -1.76 24.38
C LEU A 218 20.77 -1.79 25.51
N ASN A 219 20.94 -0.90 26.48
CA ASN A 219 19.93 -0.72 27.51
C ASN A 219 18.77 0.10 26.94
N ILE A 220 17.70 -0.60 26.53
CA ILE A 220 16.53 -0.02 25.88
C ILE A 220 15.85 1.03 26.77
N ASP A 221 15.88 0.88 28.08
CA ASP A 221 15.24 1.83 29.00
C ASP A 221 16.01 3.16 29.05
N LYS A 222 17.33 3.13 29.05
CA LYS A 222 18.15 4.35 28.91
C LYS A 222 17.94 5.03 27.56
N VAL A 223 17.75 4.27 26.48
CA VAL A 223 17.44 4.81 25.15
C VAL A 223 16.09 5.50 25.16
N LYS A 224 15.07 4.89 25.78
CA LYS A 224 13.74 5.51 25.92
C LYS A 224 13.80 6.82 26.72
N GLU A 225 14.46 6.81 27.85
CA GLU A 225 14.62 8.01 28.68
C GLU A 225 15.34 9.13 27.93
N PHE A 226 16.39 8.81 27.17
CA PHE A 226 17.11 9.77 26.35
C PHE A 226 16.24 10.34 25.23
N ILE A 227 15.47 9.52 24.52
CA ILE A 227 14.53 9.95 23.48
C ILE A 227 13.50 10.92 24.07
N ILE A 228 12.93 10.61 25.23
CA ILE A 228 11.91 11.44 25.88
C ILE A 228 12.51 12.77 26.34
N SER A 229 13.67 12.76 27.00
CA SER A 229 14.31 13.94 27.59
C SER A 229 14.80 14.96 26.56
N ASN A 230 15.09 14.55 25.33
CA ASN A 230 15.62 15.42 24.29
C ASN A 230 14.57 15.91 23.29
N ASN A 231 13.28 15.80 23.59
CA ASN A 231 12.17 16.24 22.71
C ASN A 231 12.37 15.82 21.24
N PHE A 232 13.00 14.66 21.03
CA PHE A 232 13.25 14.08 19.70
C PHE A 232 14.13 14.91 18.76
N ASN A 233 14.82 15.94 19.24
CA ASN A 233 15.82 16.68 18.49
C ASN A 233 17.19 15.98 18.61
N PHE A 234 17.43 14.97 17.79
CA PHE A 234 18.26 13.88 18.10
C PHE A 234 19.14 13.44 16.94
N ASN A 235 20.43 13.43 17.17
CA ASN A 235 21.37 12.78 16.28
C ASN A 235 21.47 11.29 16.65
N PHE A 236 21.11 10.41 15.73
CA PHE A 236 21.08 8.96 15.93
C PHE A 236 22.41 8.39 16.46
N ILE A 237 23.53 8.95 15.99
CA ILE A 237 24.87 8.53 16.42
C ILE A 237 25.13 8.90 17.91
N ASP A 238 24.70 10.08 18.32
CA ASP A 238 24.90 10.55 19.71
C ASP A 238 24.13 9.69 20.71
N CYS A 239 22.94 9.21 20.33
CA CYS A 239 22.18 8.28 21.15
C CYS A 239 22.93 6.97 21.42
N ILE A 240 23.42 6.35 20.37
CA ILE A 240 24.11 5.06 20.49
C ILE A 240 25.35 5.20 21.36
N LEU A 241 26.11 6.30 21.21
CA LEU A 241 27.29 6.56 21.98
C LEU A 241 26.97 6.81 23.46
N GLN A 242 25.88 7.51 23.78
CA GLN A 242 25.48 7.78 25.16
C GLN A 242 24.80 6.58 25.84
N CYS A 243 24.16 5.67 25.09
CA CYS A 243 23.59 4.46 25.68
C CYS A 243 24.60 3.36 25.96
N ASN A 244 25.82 3.45 25.42
CA ASN A 244 26.90 2.47 25.62
C ASN A 244 27.88 2.89 26.72
N ASN A 245 27.73 4.06 27.32
CA ASN A 245 28.44 4.54 28.51
C ASN A 245 27.55 4.42 29.77
#